data_c7d1f4b0ab35708b2146a4969ccded7b
#
_entry.id   c7d1f4b0ab35708b2146a4969ccded7b
#
_cell.length_a   1.000
_cell.length_b   1.000
_cell.length_c   1.000
_cell.angle_alpha   90.00
_cell.angle_beta   90.00
_cell.angle_gamma   90.00
#
_symmetry.space_group_name_H-M   'P 1'
#
loop_
_entity.id
_entity.type
_entity.pdbx_description
1 polymer ?
#
loop_
_entity_poly.entity_id
_entity_poly.type
_entity_poly.pdbx_seq_one_letter_code
_entity_poly.pdbx_strand_id
1 'polypeptide(L)'
;MGHVEKEREKSRVSIVKVAGRDRALVAAGVRQAIELAGGMADLIRPGMKVMIKPNMVAPPPSADSGACTSPLVCQSVADVVKELGARPIIAESSARGADTEAAYRIMGYDDLRCLGYEVVDLKRDTTVQVKLAGGHVLTEITTFELVTQMDAIISVPILKTHDQGQVTLALKNLKGLVVDGDKRRIHQLGMFEGAVDLVGHFKPVFAVVDAILGQEGMGPLLGIPVEMGLVLAGRDLVAVDAIGGRIMGFAPDEVPITRVAAERGLGSLDESRIEVVGERVEAVRRRFVRCEEDDRIDSEGIKVIHSEGTCTGCRNGLLSSLFDMQAAGTLERARGTTVIAGPTPFPEGIPQEMLVSVGSCSLPEAKRLLRYVRGCPPNNVDIIRALLADDGEAT
;
A
#
# COMPACT_ATOMS: atom_id res chain seq x y z
N MET A 1 17.52 -4.54 43.69
CA MET A 1 16.39 -3.67 43.32
C MET A 1 15.84 -4.21 42.03
N GLY A 2 14.73 -4.96 42.08
CA GLY A 2 14.11 -5.56 40.91
C GLY A 2 13.45 -4.50 40.05
N HIS A 3 13.89 -4.36 38.83
CA HIS A 3 13.08 -3.68 37.80
C HIS A 3 11.82 -4.51 37.57
N VAL A 4 10.71 -4.06 38.13
CA VAL A 4 9.37 -4.49 37.67
C VAL A 4 9.24 -3.95 36.25
N GLU A 5 9.50 -4.80 35.23
CA GLU A 5 9.06 -4.53 33.88
C GLU A 5 7.55 -4.30 33.97
N LYS A 6 7.11 -3.06 33.78
CA LYS A 6 5.70 -2.79 33.51
C LYS A 6 5.33 -3.65 32.31
N GLU A 7 4.46 -4.65 32.50
CA GLU A 7 3.84 -5.35 31.39
C GLU A 7 3.28 -4.28 30.45
N ARG A 8 3.91 -4.12 29.30
CA ARG A 8 3.40 -3.22 28.27
C ARG A 8 2.09 -3.80 27.78
N GLU A 9 1.03 -3.02 27.83
CA GLU A 9 -0.30 -3.38 27.34
C GLU A 9 -0.19 -3.96 25.92
N LYS A 10 -0.89 -5.08 25.67
CA LYS A 10 -0.87 -5.76 24.35
C LYS A 10 -1.56 -4.89 23.32
N SER A 11 -1.01 -4.87 22.09
CA SER A 11 -1.66 -4.26 20.94
C SER A 11 -2.88 -5.08 20.56
N ARG A 12 -4.09 -4.48 20.62
CA ARG A 12 -5.34 -5.17 20.31
C ARG A 12 -5.69 -5.01 18.84
N VAL A 13 -5.96 -6.14 18.15
CA VAL A 13 -6.41 -6.21 16.78
C VAL A 13 -7.71 -7.01 16.73
N SER A 14 -8.76 -6.42 16.20
CA SER A 14 -10.04 -7.11 15.99
C SER A 14 -10.14 -7.71 14.61
N ILE A 15 -10.85 -8.83 14.50
CA ILE A 15 -11.25 -9.48 13.25
C ILE A 15 -12.74 -9.75 13.34
N VAL A 16 -13.53 -9.21 12.42
CA VAL A 16 -14.98 -9.35 12.41
C VAL A 16 -15.46 -9.87 11.05
N LYS A 17 -16.32 -10.89 11.06
CA LYS A 17 -16.99 -11.36 9.85
C LYS A 17 -18.14 -10.44 9.46
N VAL A 18 -18.24 -10.15 8.16
CA VAL A 18 -19.33 -9.39 7.54
C VAL A 18 -20.03 -10.28 6.52
N ALA A 19 -21.30 -10.58 6.77
CA ALA A 19 -22.04 -11.60 6.00
C ALA A 19 -22.50 -11.15 4.60
N GLY A 20 -22.14 -9.96 4.15
CA GLY A 20 -22.52 -9.41 2.85
C GLY A 20 -21.93 -8.04 2.60
N ARG A 21 -22.31 -7.42 1.48
CA ARG A 21 -21.78 -6.11 1.06
C ARG A 21 -22.84 -5.00 1.11
N ASP A 22 -24.02 -5.27 1.69
CA ASP A 22 -25.00 -4.21 1.88
C ASP A 22 -24.58 -3.25 3.01
N ARG A 23 -25.11 -2.02 2.92
CA ARG A 23 -24.74 -0.93 3.83
C ARG A 23 -24.92 -1.27 5.30
N ALA A 24 -25.99 -1.95 5.67
CA ALA A 24 -26.31 -2.23 7.07
C ALA A 24 -25.35 -3.25 7.67
N LEU A 25 -25.02 -4.31 6.93
CA LEU A 25 -24.07 -5.34 7.35
C LEU A 25 -22.66 -4.80 7.44
N VAL A 26 -22.23 -3.99 6.45
CA VAL A 26 -20.89 -3.35 6.48
C VAL A 26 -20.79 -2.39 7.66
N ALA A 27 -21.81 -1.54 7.88
CA ALA A 27 -21.81 -0.60 9.01
C ALA A 27 -21.76 -1.31 10.36
N ALA A 28 -22.52 -2.38 10.54
CA ALA A 28 -22.50 -3.18 11.76
C ALA A 28 -21.12 -3.83 11.99
N GLY A 29 -20.54 -4.44 10.94
CA GLY A 29 -19.22 -5.08 11.03
C GLY A 29 -18.07 -4.09 11.33
N VAL A 30 -18.06 -2.94 10.67
CA VAL A 30 -17.06 -1.87 10.92
C VAL A 30 -17.19 -1.34 12.35
N ARG A 31 -18.41 -1.06 12.82
CA ARG A 31 -18.65 -0.62 14.19
C ARG A 31 -18.16 -1.66 15.21
N GLN A 32 -18.55 -2.91 15.04
CA GLN A 32 -18.12 -3.99 15.91
C GLN A 32 -16.59 -4.14 15.93
N ALA A 33 -15.94 -4.04 14.76
CA ALA A 33 -14.48 -4.11 14.66
C ALA A 33 -13.80 -2.97 15.45
N ILE A 34 -14.28 -1.75 15.30
CA ILE A 34 -13.78 -0.59 16.04
C ILE A 34 -13.98 -0.77 17.56
N GLU A 35 -15.16 -1.20 18.01
CA GLU A 35 -15.46 -1.42 19.43
C GLU A 35 -14.58 -2.51 20.04
N LEU A 36 -14.43 -3.66 19.37
CA LEU A 36 -13.57 -4.76 19.82
C LEU A 36 -12.10 -4.35 19.88
N ALA A 37 -11.65 -3.47 18.99
CA ALA A 37 -10.29 -2.94 19.01
C ALA A 37 -10.04 -1.88 20.11
N GLY A 38 -11.02 -1.62 20.98
CA GLY A 38 -10.94 -0.67 22.08
C GLY A 38 -11.54 0.70 21.78
N GLY A 39 -12.27 0.85 20.67
CA GLY A 39 -12.96 2.09 20.30
C GLY A 39 -12.02 3.25 19.94
N MET A 40 -12.59 4.42 19.71
CA MET A 40 -11.87 5.65 19.34
C MET A 40 -12.21 6.85 20.24
N ALA A 41 -13.05 6.68 21.29
CA ALA A 41 -13.57 7.79 22.11
C ALA A 41 -12.49 8.55 22.92
N ASP A 42 -11.39 7.90 23.24
CA ASP A 42 -10.23 8.51 23.92
C ASP A 42 -9.22 9.12 22.93
N LEU A 43 -9.30 8.77 21.64
CA LEU A 43 -8.44 9.27 20.56
C LEU A 43 -9.05 10.46 19.83
N ILE A 44 -10.38 10.46 19.67
CA ILE A 44 -11.12 11.47 18.91
C ILE A 44 -12.05 12.22 19.84
N ARG A 45 -11.94 13.54 19.85
CA ARG A 45 -12.73 14.45 20.69
C ARG A 45 -13.65 15.31 19.82
N PRO A 46 -14.77 15.80 20.40
CA PRO A 46 -15.67 16.73 19.70
C PRO A 46 -14.91 17.94 19.10
N GLY A 47 -15.28 18.31 17.89
CA GLY A 47 -14.70 19.42 17.14
C GLY A 47 -13.42 19.10 16.35
N MET A 48 -12.77 17.95 16.58
CA MET A 48 -11.59 17.54 15.81
C MET A 48 -11.91 17.35 14.32
N LYS A 49 -10.98 17.71 13.45
CA LYS A 49 -10.98 17.33 12.03
C LYS A 49 -10.25 15.99 11.88
N VAL A 50 -10.94 14.97 11.41
CA VAL A 50 -10.42 13.60 11.32
C VAL A 50 -10.36 13.17 9.86
N MET A 51 -9.15 12.93 9.37
CA MET A 51 -8.97 12.37 8.03
C MET A 51 -9.26 10.88 8.04
N ILE A 52 -10.13 10.44 7.15
CA ILE A 52 -10.33 9.04 6.79
C ILE A 52 -9.61 8.82 5.47
N LYS A 53 -8.54 8.04 5.52
CA LYS A 53 -7.68 7.81 4.36
C LYS A 53 -7.93 6.44 3.71
N PRO A 54 -8.77 6.36 2.65
CA PRO A 54 -8.94 5.13 1.89
C PRO A 54 -7.67 4.74 1.12
N ASN A 55 -7.69 3.61 0.44
CA ASN A 55 -6.73 3.24 -0.59
C ASN A 55 -7.36 3.37 -1.97
N MET A 56 -6.89 4.34 -2.76
CA MET A 56 -7.29 4.59 -4.15
C MET A 56 -6.05 4.59 -5.04
N VAL A 57 -5.51 3.42 -5.34
CA VAL A 57 -4.23 3.32 -6.07
C VAL A 57 -4.29 3.97 -7.45
N ALA A 58 -5.33 3.69 -8.24
CA ALA A 58 -5.62 4.25 -9.56
C ALA A 58 -7.09 3.94 -9.89
N PRO A 59 -7.66 4.48 -10.98
CA PRO A 59 -8.96 4.06 -11.48
C PRO A 59 -8.99 2.53 -11.67
N PRO A 60 -9.78 1.79 -10.87
CA PRO A 60 -9.82 0.33 -10.97
C PRO A 60 -10.61 -0.11 -12.19
N PRO A 61 -10.43 -1.36 -12.68
CA PRO A 61 -11.22 -1.91 -13.79
C PRO A 61 -12.72 -1.93 -13.51
N SER A 62 -13.09 -2.13 -12.24
CA SER A 62 -14.47 -2.05 -11.73
C SER A 62 -14.49 -1.84 -10.22
N ALA A 63 -15.65 -1.48 -9.68
CA ALA A 63 -15.85 -1.38 -8.22
C ALA A 63 -15.63 -2.72 -7.50
N ASP A 64 -15.85 -3.83 -8.20
CA ASP A 64 -15.70 -5.20 -7.67
C ASP A 64 -14.32 -5.82 -7.93
N SER A 65 -13.33 -5.04 -8.30
CA SER A 65 -11.97 -5.53 -8.58
C SER A 65 -11.16 -5.85 -7.31
N GLY A 66 -11.59 -5.42 -6.13
CA GLY A 66 -10.80 -5.53 -4.89
C GLY A 66 -9.55 -4.63 -4.86
N ALA A 67 -9.43 -3.67 -5.79
CA ALA A 67 -8.25 -2.81 -5.90
C ALA A 67 -8.30 -1.56 -5.01
N CYS A 68 -9.49 -1.08 -4.65
CA CYS A 68 -9.72 0.15 -3.89
C CYS A 68 -10.67 -0.08 -2.72
N THR A 69 -10.51 0.71 -1.67
CA THR A 69 -11.37 0.66 -0.47
C THR A 69 -12.83 0.97 -0.83
N SER A 70 -13.75 0.19 -0.27
CA SER A 70 -15.20 0.38 -0.42
C SER A 70 -15.65 1.71 0.20
N PRO A 71 -16.50 2.50 -0.51
CA PRO A 71 -17.09 3.70 0.06
C PRO A 71 -17.95 3.40 1.30
N LEU A 72 -18.57 2.23 1.39
CA LEU A 72 -19.39 1.83 2.55
C LEU A 72 -18.54 1.66 3.82
N VAL A 73 -17.32 1.14 3.70
CA VAL A 73 -16.40 1.06 4.86
C VAL A 73 -15.98 2.46 5.30
N CYS A 74 -15.60 3.34 4.37
CA CYS A 74 -15.26 4.73 4.70
C CYS A 74 -16.43 5.50 5.31
N GLN A 75 -17.66 5.30 4.78
CA GLN A 75 -18.87 5.87 5.34
C GLN A 75 -19.10 5.42 6.78
N SER A 76 -18.96 4.12 7.03
CA SER A 76 -19.17 3.55 8.37
C SER A 76 -18.18 4.10 9.38
N VAL A 77 -16.90 4.27 9.00
CA VAL A 77 -15.89 4.94 9.84
C VAL A 77 -16.24 6.41 10.05
N ALA A 78 -16.70 7.12 9.00
CA ALA A 78 -17.13 8.52 9.09
C ALA A 78 -18.32 8.69 10.04
N ASP A 79 -19.26 7.76 10.03
CA ASP A 79 -20.43 7.79 10.93
C ASP A 79 -19.99 7.66 12.39
N VAL A 80 -19.06 6.75 12.71
CA VAL A 80 -18.50 6.62 14.06
C VAL A 80 -17.78 7.91 14.48
N VAL A 81 -17.00 8.54 13.58
CA VAL A 81 -16.33 9.82 13.85
C VAL A 81 -17.34 10.94 14.12
N LYS A 82 -18.43 11.02 13.33
CA LYS A 82 -19.52 12.00 13.55
C LYS A 82 -20.21 11.80 14.90
N GLU A 83 -20.48 10.56 15.29
CA GLU A 83 -21.09 10.22 16.58
C GLU A 83 -20.24 10.67 17.78
N LEU A 84 -18.89 10.70 17.61
CA LEU A 84 -17.96 11.26 18.58
C LEU A 84 -17.92 12.79 18.58
N GLY A 85 -18.75 13.46 17.76
CA GLY A 85 -18.81 14.92 17.65
C GLY A 85 -17.69 15.54 16.82
N ALA A 86 -16.91 14.75 16.09
CA ALA A 86 -15.83 15.21 15.23
C ALA A 86 -16.28 15.33 13.75
N ARG A 87 -15.47 16.04 12.94
CA ARG A 87 -15.72 16.25 11.51
C ARG A 87 -14.87 15.28 10.68
N PRO A 88 -15.45 14.23 10.06
CA PRO A 88 -14.72 13.35 9.17
C PRO A 88 -14.51 13.99 7.80
N ILE A 89 -13.32 13.78 7.22
CA ILE A 89 -12.97 14.18 5.84
C ILE A 89 -12.33 12.95 5.19
N ILE A 90 -12.97 12.42 4.15
CA ILE A 90 -12.43 11.31 3.36
C ILE A 90 -11.50 11.88 2.30
N ALA A 91 -10.21 11.54 2.33
CA ALA A 91 -9.25 12.16 1.43
C ALA A 91 -8.14 11.21 0.99
N GLU A 92 -7.76 11.31 -0.29
CA GLU A 92 -6.71 10.49 -0.91
C GLU A 92 -6.01 11.26 -2.02
N SER A 93 -4.73 10.89 -2.30
CA SER A 93 -4.09 11.15 -3.59
C SER A 93 -3.57 9.82 -4.17
N SER A 94 -4.18 9.39 -5.26
CA SER A 94 -3.87 8.14 -5.98
C SER A 94 -2.40 8.04 -6.37
N ALA A 95 -1.97 6.89 -6.87
CA ALA A 95 -0.61 6.67 -7.35
C ALA A 95 -0.16 7.74 -8.36
N ARG A 96 1.15 7.83 -8.56
CA ARG A 96 1.76 8.80 -9.49
C ARG A 96 1.11 8.73 -10.88
N GLY A 97 0.64 9.89 -11.37
CA GLY A 97 0.02 10.02 -12.67
C GLY A 97 -1.42 9.49 -12.77
N ALA A 98 -1.95 8.85 -11.72
CA ALA A 98 -3.33 8.36 -11.72
C ALA A 98 -4.34 9.45 -11.38
N ASP A 99 -5.54 9.36 -11.96
CA ASP A 99 -6.66 10.26 -11.70
C ASP A 99 -7.48 9.77 -10.49
N THR A 100 -7.39 10.49 -9.37
CA THR A 100 -8.09 10.17 -8.12
C THR A 100 -9.60 10.32 -8.27
N GLU A 101 -10.07 11.35 -8.99
CA GLU A 101 -11.50 11.57 -9.19
C GLU A 101 -12.13 10.47 -10.06
N ALA A 102 -11.41 9.98 -11.07
CA ALA A 102 -11.87 8.84 -11.84
C ALA A 102 -11.97 7.57 -10.97
N ALA A 103 -11.00 7.35 -10.06
CA ALA A 103 -11.06 6.24 -9.12
C ALA A 103 -12.26 6.38 -8.17
N TYR A 104 -12.49 7.55 -7.60
CA TYR A 104 -13.65 7.83 -6.75
C TYR A 104 -14.97 7.56 -7.47
N ARG A 105 -15.10 8.03 -8.72
CA ARG A 105 -16.32 7.84 -9.52
C ARG A 105 -16.60 6.37 -9.79
N ILE A 106 -15.60 5.59 -10.21
CA ILE A 106 -15.76 4.16 -10.48
C ILE A 106 -16.17 3.41 -9.22
N MET A 107 -15.60 3.78 -8.07
CA MET A 107 -15.89 3.16 -6.78
C MET A 107 -17.22 3.60 -6.16
N GLY A 108 -17.90 4.63 -6.68
CA GLY A 108 -19.17 5.14 -6.14
C GLY A 108 -19.03 6.12 -4.97
N TYR A 109 -17.87 6.79 -4.80
CA TYR A 109 -17.71 7.81 -3.76
C TYR A 109 -18.53 9.08 -4.02
N ASP A 110 -19.01 9.29 -5.25
CA ASP A 110 -19.92 10.40 -5.57
C ASP A 110 -21.26 10.25 -4.81
N ASP A 111 -21.73 9.05 -4.54
CA ASP A 111 -22.92 8.80 -3.71
C ASP A 111 -22.70 9.33 -2.27
N LEU A 112 -21.47 9.21 -1.73
CA LEU A 112 -21.14 9.77 -0.42
C LEU A 112 -21.20 11.30 -0.43
N ARG A 113 -20.73 11.94 -1.51
CA ARG A 113 -20.83 13.39 -1.71
C ARG A 113 -22.29 13.83 -1.74
N CYS A 114 -23.16 13.08 -2.46
CA CYS A 114 -24.59 13.33 -2.49
C CYS A 114 -25.25 13.19 -1.11
N LEU A 115 -24.74 12.33 -0.25
CA LEU A 115 -25.17 12.14 1.14
C LEU A 115 -24.58 13.18 2.11
N GLY A 116 -23.79 14.14 1.62
CA GLY A 116 -23.20 15.21 2.42
C GLY A 116 -21.90 14.85 3.15
N TYR A 117 -21.21 13.78 2.73
CA TYR A 117 -19.86 13.50 3.22
C TYR A 117 -18.83 14.32 2.43
N GLU A 118 -17.82 14.82 3.11
CA GLU A 118 -16.71 15.50 2.48
C GLU A 118 -15.73 14.48 1.92
N VAL A 119 -15.61 14.42 0.58
CA VAL A 119 -14.70 13.52 -0.16
C VAL A 119 -13.80 14.37 -1.04
N VAL A 120 -12.49 14.34 -0.77
CA VAL A 120 -11.50 15.26 -1.33
C VAL A 120 -10.43 14.50 -2.11
N ASP A 121 -10.18 14.96 -3.35
CA ASP A 121 -8.97 14.63 -4.10
C ASP A 121 -7.83 15.54 -3.65
N LEU A 122 -6.89 15.01 -2.87
CA LEU A 122 -5.74 15.76 -2.37
C LEU A 122 -4.85 16.31 -3.50
N LYS A 123 -4.84 15.70 -4.69
CA LYS A 123 -4.06 16.22 -5.83
C LYS A 123 -4.52 17.60 -6.31
N ARG A 124 -5.73 18.01 -5.90
CA ARG A 124 -6.30 19.34 -6.22
C ARG A 124 -6.10 20.35 -5.11
N ASP A 125 -5.53 19.93 -3.98
CA ASP A 125 -5.28 20.79 -2.84
C ASP A 125 -3.95 21.56 -2.98
N THR A 126 -3.81 22.63 -2.23
CA THR A 126 -2.55 23.39 -2.09
C THR A 126 -1.49 22.48 -1.46
N THR A 127 -0.26 22.59 -1.94
CA THR A 127 0.86 21.79 -1.41
C THR A 127 1.72 22.61 -0.47
N VAL A 128 2.28 21.94 0.54
CA VAL A 128 3.16 22.51 1.56
C VAL A 128 4.35 21.62 1.83
N GLN A 129 5.55 22.21 1.96
CA GLN A 129 6.74 21.49 2.41
C GLN A 129 6.77 21.37 3.92
N VAL A 130 7.04 20.16 4.42
CA VAL A 130 7.21 19.89 5.85
C VAL A 130 8.49 19.10 6.09
N LYS A 131 9.19 19.43 7.18
CA LYS A 131 10.37 18.69 7.63
C LYS A 131 9.94 17.46 8.43
N LEU A 132 10.59 16.33 8.20
CA LEU A 132 10.38 15.11 8.97
C LEU A 132 11.44 15.03 10.08
N ALA A 133 11.04 15.32 11.30
CA ALA A 133 11.89 15.06 12.45
C ALA A 133 12.00 13.54 12.68
N GLY A 134 13.21 12.99 12.64
CA GLY A 134 13.45 11.56 12.84
C GLY A 134 13.24 10.68 11.60
N GLY A 135 13.10 11.26 10.41
CA GLY A 135 13.10 10.49 9.16
C GLY A 135 14.49 9.90 8.87
N HIS A 136 14.53 8.66 8.42
CA HIS A 136 15.78 7.94 8.12
C HIS A 136 16.25 8.15 6.69
N VAL A 137 15.33 8.20 5.73
CA VAL A 137 15.63 8.43 4.31
C VAL A 137 14.96 9.70 3.78
N LEU A 138 13.91 10.17 4.45
CA LEU A 138 13.20 11.41 4.12
C LEU A 138 13.41 12.43 5.22
N THR A 139 14.09 13.53 4.93
CA THR A 139 14.28 14.66 5.85
C THR A 139 13.21 15.73 5.71
N GLU A 140 12.56 15.76 4.55
CA GLU A 140 11.46 16.66 4.20
C GLU A 140 10.55 16.00 3.16
N ILE A 141 9.31 16.42 3.10
CA ILE A 141 8.31 16.02 2.10
C ILE A 141 7.49 17.23 1.65
N THR A 142 6.88 17.09 0.50
CA THR A 142 5.77 17.95 0.08
C THR A 142 4.47 17.18 0.29
N THR A 143 3.60 17.69 1.15
CA THR A 143 2.28 17.16 1.44
C THR A 143 1.20 18.17 1.01
N PHE A 144 -0.03 17.95 1.39
CA PHE A 144 -1.18 18.79 1.06
C PHE A 144 -1.58 19.62 2.28
N GLU A 145 -2.05 20.85 2.07
CA GLU A 145 -2.42 21.75 3.15
C GLU A 145 -3.50 21.14 4.05
N LEU A 146 -4.50 20.50 3.45
CA LEU A 146 -5.55 19.80 4.18
C LEU A 146 -4.99 18.76 5.15
N VAL A 147 -3.95 18.00 4.75
CA VAL A 147 -3.33 16.97 5.62
C VAL A 147 -2.75 17.60 6.88
N THR A 148 -2.11 18.77 6.76
CA THR A 148 -1.50 19.48 7.91
C THR A 148 -2.53 20.10 8.86
N GLN A 149 -3.77 20.23 8.42
CA GLN A 149 -4.88 20.77 9.22
C GLN A 149 -5.66 19.69 9.99
N MET A 150 -5.30 18.43 9.84
CA MET A 150 -5.99 17.33 10.51
C MET A 150 -5.48 17.12 11.93
N ASP A 151 -6.42 16.92 12.86
CA ASP A 151 -6.12 16.61 14.26
C ASP A 151 -5.83 15.12 14.45
N ALA A 152 -6.39 14.26 13.60
CA ALA A 152 -6.16 12.82 13.59
C ALA A 152 -6.30 12.23 12.18
N ILE A 153 -5.62 11.10 11.94
CA ILE A 153 -5.70 10.34 10.70
C ILE A 153 -6.09 8.90 11.03
N ILE A 154 -7.11 8.38 10.36
CA ILE A 154 -7.52 6.98 10.38
C ILE A 154 -7.15 6.38 9.02
N SER A 155 -6.28 5.36 9.02
CA SER A 155 -5.94 4.62 7.81
C SER A 155 -7.02 3.59 7.50
N VAL A 156 -7.61 3.64 6.30
CA VAL A 156 -8.64 2.69 5.85
C VAL A 156 -8.15 1.99 4.58
N PRO A 157 -7.15 1.09 4.69
CA PRO A 157 -6.62 0.34 3.57
C PRO A 157 -7.56 -0.77 3.13
N ILE A 158 -7.27 -1.34 1.95
CA ILE A 158 -7.88 -2.59 1.50
C ILE A 158 -6.88 -3.75 1.65
N LEU A 159 -7.39 -4.95 1.96
CA LEU A 159 -6.61 -6.19 2.07
C LEU A 159 -6.23 -6.70 0.67
N LYS A 160 -5.00 -6.48 0.21
CA LYS A 160 -4.55 -6.95 -1.10
C LYS A 160 -3.07 -7.21 -1.20
N THR A 161 -2.68 -8.06 -2.16
CA THR A 161 -1.30 -8.22 -2.59
C THR A 161 -0.79 -6.95 -3.27
N HIS A 162 0.51 -6.84 -3.37
CA HIS A 162 1.19 -5.74 -4.04
C HIS A 162 2.50 -6.22 -4.65
N ASP A 163 2.71 -5.95 -5.91
CA ASP A 163 3.89 -6.32 -6.68
C ASP A 163 5.21 -6.02 -5.91
N GLN A 164 5.44 -4.78 -5.57
CA GLN A 164 6.70 -4.35 -4.96
C GLN A 164 6.72 -4.46 -3.44
N GLY A 165 5.56 -4.43 -2.79
CA GLY A 165 5.45 -4.36 -1.33
C GLY A 165 4.91 -5.62 -0.67
N GLN A 166 4.68 -6.69 -1.44
CA GLN A 166 3.98 -7.93 -1.10
C GLN A 166 2.52 -7.71 -0.70
N VAL A 167 2.23 -6.76 0.19
CA VAL A 167 0.87 -6.41 0.60
C VAL A 167 0.64 -4.90 0.57
N THR A 168 -0.61 -4.50 0.40
CA THR A 168 -1.12 -3.16 0.72
C THR A 168 -1.95 -3.31 1.99
N LEU A 169 -1.55 -2.60 3.04
CA LEU A 169 -2.25 -2.53 4.32
C LEU A 169 -2.07 -1.12 4.91
N ALA A 170 -2.25 -0.95 6.25
CA ALA A 170 -2.37 0.35 6.89
C ALA A 170 -1.11 1.21 6.80
N LEU A 171 0.09 0.62 6.96
CA LEU A 171 1.36 1.35 6.91
C LEU A 171 1.63 1.95 5.53
N LYS A 172 1.52 1.12 4.47
CA LYS A 172 1.80 1.54 3.10
C LYS A 172 0.77 2.53 2.56
N ASN A 173 -0.46 2.48 3.08
CA ASN A 173 -1.56 3.36 2.68
C ASN A 173 -1.22 4.86 2.84
N LEU A 174 -0.33 5.24 3.77
CA LEU A 174 0.02 6.64 4.02
C LEU A 174 0.82 7.30 2.89
N LYS A 175 1.35 6.55 1.93
CA LYS A 175 2.00 7.12 0.73
C LYS A 175 1.09 8.06 -0.07
N GLY A 176 -0.23 7.91 0.03
CA GLY A 176 -1.20 8.83 -0.57
C GLY A 176 -1.31 10.20 0.12
N LEU A 177 -0.51 10.48 1.15
CA LEU A 177 -0.48 11.78 1.83
C LEU A 177 0.62 12.71 1.31
N VAL A 178 1.38 12.31 0.28
CA VAL A 178 2.44 13.11 -0.32
C VAL A 178 2.24 13.27 -1.83
N VAL A 179 2.85 14.30 -2.40
CA VAL A 179 2.76 14.60 -3.83
C VAL A 179 3.47 13.55 -4.69
N ASP A 180 3.15 13.50 -5.97
CA ASP A 180 3.69 12.51 -6.92
C ASP A 180 5.22 12.56 -7.03
N GLY A 181 5.84 13.73 -6.86
CA GLY A 181 7.30 13.88 -6.80
C GLY A 181 7.91 13.10 -5.64
N ASP A 182 7.32 13.19 -4.45
CA ASP A 182 7.80 12.47 -3.28
C ASP A 182 7.46 10.98 -3.33
N LYS A 183 6.34 10.58 -3.93
CA LYS A 183 6.06 9.16 -4.20
C LYS A 183 7.18 8.53 -5.04
N ARG A 184 7.67 9.26 -6.08
CA ARG A 184 8.82 8.83 -6.88
C ARG A 184 10.11 8.79 -6.05
N ARG A 185 10.38 9.85 -5.28
CA ARG A 185 11.58 9.95 -4.44
C ARG A 185 11.67 8.81 -3.42
N ILE A 186 10.55 8.41 -2.81
CA ILE A 186 10.45 7.26 -1.92
C ILE A 186 10.92 5.97 -2.61
N HIS A 187 10.52 5.70 -3.84
CA HIS A 187 11.02 4.56 -4.59
C HIS A 187 12.52 4.64 -4.90
N GLN A 188 13.06 5.83 -5.09
CA GLN A 188 14.50 6.02 -5.36
C GLN A 188 15.39 5.85 -4.13
N LEU A 189 14.90 6.27 -2.96
CA LEU A 189 15.65 6.27 -1.70
C LEU A 189 15.49 4.97 -0.91
N GLY A 190 14.33 4.32 -1.01
CA GLY A 190 13.96 3.12 -0.27
C GLY A 190 12.47 3.15 0.05
N MET A 191 11.70 2.29 -0.64
CA MET A 191 10.24 2.35 -0.57
C MET A 191 9.71 2.04 0.83
N PHE A 192 10.31 1.08 1.51
CA PHE A 192 9.83 0.64 2.83
C PHE A 192 10.23 1.65 3.91
N GLU A 193 11.50 2.06 3.91
CA GLU A 193 12.04 3.03 4.85
C GLU A 193 11.33 4.37 4.71
N GLY A 194 11.13 4.85 3.47
CA GLY A 194 10.44 6.11 3.22
C GLY A 194 8.96 6.07 3.58
N ALA A 195 8.27 4.94 3.35
CA ALA A 195 6.90 4.79 3.80
C ALA A 195 6.80 4.76 5.32
N VAL A 196 7.75 4.13 6.01
CA VAL A 196 7.81 4.12 7.48
C VAL A 196 8.16 5.51 8.04
N ASP A 197 8.98 6.31 7.35
CA ASP A 197 9.20 7.73 7.69
C ASP A 197 7.88 8.51 7.69
N LEU A 198 7.00 8.26 6.71
CA LEU A 198 5.67 8.89 6.66
C LEU A 198 4.79 8.44 7.83
N VAL A 199 4.82 7.15 8.19
CA VAL A 199 4.09 6.63 9.38
C VAL A 199 4.54 7.35 10.65
N GLY A 200 5.84 7.46 10.85
CA GLY A 200 6.43 8.15 12.01
C GLY A 200 6.12 9.64 12.07
N HIS A 201 5.91 10.28 10.91
CA HIS A 201 5.57 11.70 10.81
C HIS A 201 4.06 11.93 11.02
N PHE A 202 3.22 11.28 10.24
CA PHE A 202 1.76 11.51 10.27
C PHE A 202 1.05 10.86 11.47
N LYS A 203 1.63 9.85 12.07
CA LYS A 203 1.17 9.18 13.31
C LYS A 203 -0.33 8.87 13.29
N PRO A 204 -0.80 8.06 12.32
CA PRO A 204 -2.21 7.70 12.28
C PRO A 204 -2.61 7.03 13.61
N VAL A 205 -3.78 7.39 14.11
CA VAL A 205 -4.24 6.97 15.44
C VAL A 205 -4.98 5.64 15.43
N PHE A 206 -5.46 5.21 14.26
CA PHE A 206 -6.26 4.01 14.11
C PHE A 206 -6.18 3.47 12.68
N ALA A 207 -6.40 2.17 12.52
CA ALA A 207 -6.57 1.53 11.22
C ALA A 207 -7.86 0.71 11.19
N VAL A 208 -8.57 0.75 10.05
CA VAL A 208 -9.72 -0.11 9.73
C VAL A 208 -9.48 -0.70 8.35
N VAL A 209 -9.15 -1.99 8.28
CA VAL A 209 -8.85 -2.68 7.03
C VAL A 209 -10.15 -3.18 6.39
N ASP A 210 -10.43 -2.71 5.19
CA ASP A 210 -11.44 -3.30 4.32
C ASP A 210 -10.91 -4.64 3.79
N ALA A 211 -11.38 -5.71 4.36
CA ALA A 211 -11.12 -7.08 3.95
C ALA A 211 -12.43 -7.79 3.54
N ILE A 212 -13.44 -7.04 3.12
CA ILE A 212 -14.71 -7.61 2.64
C ILE A 212 -14.48 -8.21 1.26
N LEU A 213 -13.94 -7.40 0.33
CA LEU A 213 -13.50 -7.83 -0.98
C LEU A 213 -12.04 -7.41 -1.17
N GLY A 214 -11.12 -8.32 -1.02
CA GLY A 214 -9.70 -8.10 -1.24
C GLY A 214 -9.23 -8.40 -2.66
N GLN A 215 -7.91 -8.42 -2.88
CA GLN A 215 -7.31 -8.75 -4.17
C GLN A 215 -6.03 -9.57 -3.99
N GLU A 216 -5.85 -10.62 -4.78
CA GLU A 216 -4.66 -11.47 -4.81
C GLU A 216 -3.97 -11.45 -6.19
N GLY A 217 -2.80 -12.06 -6.35
CA GLY A 217 -2.01 -12.08 -7.59
C GLY A 217 -1.38 -10.72 -7.88
N MET A 218 -1.42 -10.26 -9.13
CA MET A 218 -0.76 -9.05 -9.62
C MET A 218 -1.44 -7.75 -9.11
N GLY A 219 -1.52 -7.60 -7.78
CA GLY A 219 -1.85 -6.32 -7.18
C GLY A 219 -0.75 -5.26 -7.43
N PRO A 220 -1.03 -3.99 -7.29
CA PRO A 220 -2.14 -3.42 -6.53
C PRO A 220 -3.41 -3.10 -7.33
N LEU A 221 -3.44 -3.28 -8.66
CA LEU A 221 -4.56 -2.84 -9.51
C LEU A 221 -5.20 -3.99 -10.31
N LEU A 222 -4.37 -4.85 -10.89
CA LEU A 222 -4.75 -5.87 -11.86
C LEU A 222 -4.79 -7.29 -11.28
N GLY A 223 -4.90 -7.42 -9.96
CA GLY A 223 -5.05 -8.71 -9.28
C GLY A 223 -6.44 -9.33 -9.51
N ILE A 224 -6.67 -10.43 -8.83
CA ILE A 224 -7.93 -11.19 -8.84
C ILE A 224 -8.71 -10.87 -7.57
N PRO A 225 -9.99 -10.47 -7.66
CA PRO A 225 -10.80 -10.19 -6.48
C PRO A 225 -10.99 -11.44 -5.60
N VAL A 226 -10.95 -11.25 -4.29
CA VAL A 226 -11.09 -12.30 -3.28
C VAL A 226 -12.13 -11.90 -2.25
N GLU A 227 -13.22 -12.63 -2.15
CA GLU A 227 -14.19 -12.44 -1.07
C GLU A 227 -13.68 -13.03 0.22
N MET A 228 -13.36 -12.16 1.18
CA MET A 228 -12.95 -12.57 2.53
C MET A 228 -14.06 -12.35 3.55
N GLY A 229 -14.95 -11.37 3.32
CA GLY A 229 -16.05 -11.04 4.22
C GLY A 229 -15.57 -10.63 5.60
N LEU A 230 -14.46 -9.88 5.70
CA LEU A 230 -13.85 -9.50 6.97
C LEU A 230 -13.65 -7.99 7.07
N VAL A 231 -13.62 -7.49 8.30
CA VAL A 231 -13.09 -6.17 8.67
C VAL A 231 -12.11 -6.37 9.83
N LEU A 232 -10.92 -5.76 9.73
CA LEU A 232 -9.95 -5.72 10.82
C LEU A 232 -9.84 -4.29 11.34
N ALA A 233 -9.57 -4.14 12.64
CA ALA A 233 -9.30 -2.81 13.19
C ALA A 233 -8.28 -2.87 14.35
N GLY A 234 -7.57 -1.74 14.58
CA GLY A 234 -6.62 -1.63 15.68
C GLY A 234 -5.95 -0.27 15.73
N ARG A 235 -5.33 0.02 16.90
CA ARG A 235 -4.58 1.27 17.16
C ARG A 235 -3.12 1.16 16.74
N ASP A 236 -2.54 -0.02 16.85
CA ASP A 236 -1.19 -0.33 16.40
C ASP A 236 -1.22 -0.81 14.95
N LEU A 237 -0.83 0.06 14.02
CA LEU A 237 -0.86 -0.24 12.59
C LEU A 237 0.09 -1.38 12.23
N VAL A 238 1.21 -1.54 12.94
CA VAL A 238 2.16 -2.65 12.71
C VAL A 238 1.51 -3.97 13.07
N ALA A 239 0.82 -4.03 14.22
CA ALA A 239 0.08 -5.22 14.65
C ALA A 239 -1.08 -5.53 13.69
N VAL A 240 -1.81 -4.51 13.22
CA VAL A 240 -2.89 -4.68 12.22
C VAL A 240 -2.33 -5.26 10.92
N ASP A 241 -1.21 -4.73 10.42
CA ASP A 241 -0.57 -5.21 9.19
C ASP A 241 0.00 -6.62 9.38
N ALA A 242 0.56 -6.95 10.55
CA ALA A 242 1.04 -8.29 10.88
C ALA A 242 -0.11 -9.32 10.85
N ILE A 243 -1.25 -9.00 11.48
CA ILE A 243 -2.43 -9.89 11.47
C ILE A 243 -3.05 -9.98 10.08
N GLY A 244 -3.17 -8.84 9.34
CA GLY A 244 -3.65 -8.82 7.96
C GLY A 244 -2.78 -9.68 7.04
N GLY A 245 -1.45 -9.58 7.15
CA GLY A 245 -0.50 -10.42 6.41
C GLY A 245 -0.66 -11.90 6.73
N ARG A 246 -0.83 -12.28 8.00
CA ARG A 246 -1.07 -13.67 8.41
C ARG A 246 -2.38 -14.23 7.84
N ILE A 247 -3.44 -13.42 7.80
CA ILE A 247 -4.71 -13.82 7.18
C ILE A 247 -4.51 -14.12 5.70
N MET A 248 -3.67 -13.32 5.01
CA MET A 248 -3.29 -13.54 3.60
C MET A 248 -2.28 -14.67 3.39
N GLY A 249 -1.72 -15.25 4.46
CA GLY A 249 -0.74 -16.35 4.40
C GLY A 249 0.72 -15.95 4.35
N PHE A 250 1.04 -14.68 4.65
CA PHE A 250 2.41 -14.20 4.83
C PHE A 250 2.89 -14.43 6.27
N ALA A 251 4.17 -14.72 6.45
CA ALA A 251 4.79 -14.68 7.77
C ALA A 251 4.95 -13.21 8.23
N PRO A 252 4.92 -12.92 9.54
CA PRO A 252 4.97 -11.54 10.03
C PRO A 252 6.21 -10.75 9.59
N ASP A 253 7.36 -11.40 9.52
CA ASP A 253 8.66 -10.84 9.12
C ASP A 253 8.88 -10.83 7.60
N GLU A 254 8.03 -11.53 6.85
CA GLU A 254 8.10 -11.64 5.39
C GLU A 254 7.69 -10.33 4.70
N VAL A 255 6.86 -9.49 5.33
CA VAL A 255 6.40 -8.22 4.79
C VAL A 255 7.38 -7.10 5.16
N PRO A 256 8.19 -6.58 4.21
CA PRO A 256 9.32 -5.70 4.54
C PRO A 256 8.92 -4.41 5.26
N ILE A 257 7.82 -3.76 4.85
CA ILE A 257 7.39 -2.51 5.48
C ILE A 257 6.99 -2.71 6.95
N THR A 258 6.33 -3.84 7.25
CA THR A 258 5.88 -4.16 8.61
C THR A 258 7.07 -4.44 9.51
N ARG A 259 8.07 -5.19 8.99
CA ARG A 259 9.33 -5.44 9.68
C ARG A 259 10.10 -4.16 9.97
N VAL A 260 10.32 -3.29 8.98
CA VAL A 260 11.03 -2.00 9.16
C VAL A 260 10.30 -1.11 10.17
N ALA A 261 8.96 -1.08 10.16
CA ALA A 261 8.19 -0.29 11.12
C ALA A 261 8.35 -0.82 12.56
N ALA A 262 8.35 -2.15 12.74
CA ALA A 262 8.57 -2.78 14.04
C ALA A 262 10.01 -2.54 14.56
N GLU A 263 11.02 -2.70 13.70
CA GLU A 263 12.43 -2.42 14.02
C GLU A 263 12.64 -0.97 14.50
N ARG A 264 11.83 -0.04 13.99
CA ARG A 264 11.82 1.38 14.40
C ARG A 264 10.93 1.68 15.61
N GLY A 265 10.32 0.67 16.21
CA GLY A 265 9.50 0.81 17.42
C GLY A 265 8.16 1.50 17.20
N LEU A 266 7.62 1.50 15.96
CA LEU A 266 6.31 2.10 15.65
C LEU A 266 5.13 1.18 15.99
N GLY A 267 5.38 -0.05 16.40
CA GLY A 267 4.39 -1.04 16.82
C GLY A 267 5.00 -2.42 16.98
N SER A 268 4.18 -3.46 17.13
CA SER A 268 4.63 -4.81 17.43
C SER A 268 4.36 -5.81 16.32
N LEU A 269 5.39 -6.59 15.95
CA LEU A 269 5.29 -7.83 15.18
C LEU A 269 5.20 -9.08 16.07
N ASP A 270 5.57 -8.95 17.35
CA ASP A 270 5.61 -10.07 18.29
C ASP A 270 4.19 -10.51 18.63
N GLU A 271 3.83 -11.71 18.19
CA GLU A 271 2.51 -12.31 18.41
C GLU A 271 2.13 -12.41 19.88
N SER A 272 3.12 -12.63 20.77
CA SER A 272 2.88 -12.67 22.22
C SER A 272 2.39 -11.33 22.78
N ARG A 273 2.66 -10.25 22.06
CA ARG A 273 2.29 -8.86 22.38
C ARG A 273 1.09 -8.36 21.59
N ILE A 274 0.48 -9.20 20.75
CA ILE A 274 -0.74 -8.87 20.00
C ILE A 274 -1.89 -9.69 20.58
N GLU A 275 -2.95 -9.02 20.99
CA GLU A 275 -4.22 -9.62 21.39
C GLU A 275 -5.17 -9.59 20.20
N VAL A 276 -5.50 -10.74 19.63
CA VAL A 276 -6.51 -10.87 18.58
C VAL A 276 -7.88 -11.10 19.22
N VAL A 277 -8.86 -10.25 18.90
CA VAL A 277 -10.24 -10.31 19.41
C VAL A 277 -11.24 -10.48 18.26
N GLY A 278 -12.35 -11.16 18.54
CA GLY A 278 -13.33 -11.56 17.52
C GLY A 278 -12.98 -12.91 16.92
N GLU A 279 -12.84 -12.99 15.60
CA GLU A 279 -12.50 -14.23 14.91
C GLU A 279 -11.02 -14.60 15.13
N ARG A 280 -10.74 -15.89 15.10
CA ARG A 280 -9.35 -16.39 15.18
C ARG A 280 -8.71 -16.34 13.80
N VAL A 281 -7.42 -15.98 13.71
CA VAL A 281 -6.67 -15.93 12.45
C VAL A 281 -6.78 -17.24 11.68
N GLU A 282 -6.60 -18.38 12.39
CA GLU A 282 -6.62 -19.72 11.79
C GLU A 282 -8.00 -20.08 11.18
N ALA A 283 -9.08 -19.51 11.71
CA ALA A 283 -10.44 -19.76 11.24
C ALA A 283 -10.81 -18.95 9.98
N VAL A 284 -10.06 -17.86 9.69
CA VAL A 284 -10.34 -16.93 8.58
C VAL A 284 -9.19 -16.83 7.59
N ARG A 285 -8.05 -17.47 7.90
CA ARG A 285 -6.85 -17.47 7.06
C ARG A 285 -7.14 -18.11 5.70
N ARG A 286 -6.74 -17.42 4.64
CA ARG A 286 -6.68 -17.93 3.28
C ARG A 286 -5.32 -17.55 2.69
N ARG A 287 -4.60 -18.51 2.12
CA ARG A 287 -3.37 -18.19 1.40
C ARG A 287 -3.75 -17.47 0.08
N PHE A 288 -3.29 -16.24 -0.06
CA PHE A 288 -3.43 -15.47 -1.30
C PHE A 288 -2.39 -15.92 -2.32
N VAL A 289 -2.77 -15.91 -3.59
CA VAL A 289 -1.82 -16.05 -4.71
C VAL A 289 -0.88 -14.84 -4.66
N ARG A 290 0.43 -15.09 -4.67
CA ARG A 290 1.43 -14.01 -4.66
C ARG A 290 1.62 -13.45 -6.07
N CYS A 291 2.20 -12.26 -6.18
CA CYS A 291 2.44 -11.65 -7.49
C CYS A 291 3.33 -12.51 -8.38
N GLU A 292 4.36 -13.14 -7.82
CA GLU A 292 5.28 -14.06 -8.53
C GLU A 292 4.66 -15.40 -8.90
N GLU A 293 3.49 -15.72 -8.38
CA GLU A 293 2.72 -16.93 -8.66
C GLU A 293 1.59 -16.69 -9.67
N ASP A 294 1.42 -15.43 -10.11
CA ASP A 294 0.38 -15.07 -11.08
C ASP A 294 0.82 -15.47 -12.50
N ASP A 295 0.22 -16.51 -13.02
CA ASP A 295 0.55 -17.13 -14.30
C ASP A 295 -0.10 -16.46 -15.54
N ARG A 296 -0.82 -15.36 -15.32
CA ARG A 296 -1.49 -14.61 -16.42
C ARG A 296 -0.54 -13.77 -17.26
N ILE A 297 0.75 -13.69 -16.90
CA ILE A 297 1.74 -12.85 -17.59
C ILE A 297 2.37 -13.64 -18.72
N ASP A 298 2.21 -13.15 -19.95
CA ASP A 298 3.02 -13.61 -21.09
C ASP A 298 4.35 -12.86 -21.09
N SER A 299 5.44 -13.56 -20.77
CA SER A 299 6.81 -13.03 -20.83
C SER A 299 7.62 -13.63 -21.99
N GLU A 300 6.98 -14.30 -22.94
CA GLU A 300 7.65 -14.93 -24.07
C GLU A 300 8.48 -13.91 -24.86
N GLY A 301 9.72 -14.26 -25.17
CA GLY A 301 10.65 -13.39 -25.88
C GLY A 301 11.30 -12.27 -25.03
N ILE A 302 11.01 -12.19 -23.72
CA ILE A 302 11.66 -11.27 -22.77
C ILE A 302 12.44 -12.11 -21.76
N LYS A 303 13.77 -11.95 -21.75
CA LYS A 303 14.62 -12.71 -20.82
C LYS A 303 14.83 -11.92 -19.54
N VAL A 304 14.50 -12.50 -18.40
CA VAL A 304 14.78 -11.92 -17.07
C VAL A 304 15.92 -12.70 -16.42
N ILE A 305 16.98 -11.99 -16.07
CA ILE A 305 18.13 -12.54 -15.34
C ILE A 305 18.13 -11.94 -13.93
N HIS A 306 18.18 -12.80 -12.93
CA HIS A 306 18.27 -12.42 -11.53
C HIS A 306 19.17 -13.37 -10.76
N SER A 307 19.86 -12.89 -9.73
CA SER A 307 20.64 -13.68 -8.78
C SER A 307 19.82 -14.00 -7.53
N GLU A 308 20.37 -14.87 -6.67
CA GLU A 308 19.77 -15.14 -5.35
C GLU A 308 19.66 -13.87 -4.47
N GLY A 309 20.54 -12.88 -4.69
CA GLY A 309 20.49 -11.60 -4.00
C GLY A 309 19.40 -10.63 -4.50
N THR A 310 18.68 -11.00 -5.56
CA THR A 310 17.60 -10.15 -6.11
C THR A 310 16.33 -10.30 -5.27
N CYS A 311 15.93 -9.21 -4.61
CA CYS A 311 14.71 -9.22 -3.79
C CYS A 311 13.42 -9.31 -4.62
N THR A 312 12.33 -9.73 -3.98
CA THR A 312 11.00 -9.81 -4.60
C THR A 312 10.54 -8.48 -5.20
N GLY A 313 10.92 -7.34 -4.61
CA GLY A 313 10.54 -6.02 -5.09
C GLY A 313 10.96 -5.74 -6.53
N CYS A 314 12.21 -6.05 -6.93
CA CYS A 314 12.67 -5.88 -8.32
C CYS A 314 12.06 -6.92 -9.26
N ARG A 315 11.94 -8.19 -8.81
CA ARG A 315 11.35 -9.28 -9.60
C ARG A 315 9.88 -8.99 -9.92
N ASN A 316 9.09 -8.69 -8.89
CA ASN A 316 7.67 -8.47 -9.03
C ASN A 316 7.34 -7.13 -9.70
N GLY A 317 8.16 -6.08 -9.47
CA GLY A 317 8.02 -4.81 -10.17
C GLY A 317 8.22 -4.96 -11.68
N LEU A 318 9.15 -5.82 -12.10
CA LEU A 318 9.31 -6.15 -13.51
C LEU A 318 8.09 -6.92 -14.05
N LEU A 319 7.67 -8.00 -13.37
CA LEU A 319 6.49 -8.77 -13.78
C LEU A 319 5.24 -7.89 -13.87
N SER A 320 5.02 -7.01 -12.91
CA SER A 320 3.93 -6.04 -12.94
C SER A 320 4.04 -5.08 -14.13
N SER A 321 5.25 -4.64 -14.47
CA SER A 321 5.47 -3.78 -15.64
C SER A 321 5.13 -4.50 -16.94
N LEU A 322 5.50 -5.78 -17.07
CA LEU A 322 5.14 -6.60 -18.23
C LEU A 322 3.63 -6.83 -18.31
N PHE A 323 2.98 -7.04 -17.16
CA PHE A 323 1.53 -7.18 -17.08
C PHE A 323 0.80 -5.90 -17.50
N ASP A 324 1.28 -4.72 -17.03
CA ASP A 324 0.75 -3.42 -17.45
C ASP A 324 0.92 -3.22 -18.97
N MET A 325 2.06 -3.62 -19.54
CA MET A 325 2.33 -3.55 -20.98
C MET A 325 1.43 -4.51 -21.77
N GLN A 326 1.18 -5.72 -21.27
CA GLN A 326 0.26 -6.68 -21.87
C GLN A 326 -1.16 -6.11 -21.90
N ALA A 327 -1.63 -5.57 -20.80
CA ALA A 327 -2.95 -4.94 -20.69
C ALA A 327 -3.09 -3.72 -21.64
N ALA A 328 -2.00 -2.99 -21.87
CA ALA A 328 -1.95 -1.85 -22.77
C ALA A 328 -1.70 -2.24 -24.26
N GLY A 329 -1.49 -3.52 -24.57
CA GLY A 329 -1.18 -4.01 -25.91
C GLY A 329 0.19 -3.59 -26.46
N THR A 330 1.14 -3.26 -25.56
CA THR A 330 2.49 -2.76 -25.93
C THR A 330 3.61 -3.77 -25.65
N LEU A 331 3.30 -4.95 -25.11
CA LEU A 331 4.28 -5.96 -24.67
C LEU A 331 5.19 -6.44 -25.82
N GLU A 332 4.65 -6.57 -27.04
CA GLU A 332 5.41 -6.97 -28.23
C GLU A 332 6.63 -6.10 -28.49
N ARG A 333 6.59 -4.81 -28.12
CA ARG A 333 7.70 -3.87 -28.29
C ARG A 333 8.91 -4.16 -27.39
N ALA A 334 8.71 -4.92 -26.30
CA ALA A 334 9.77 -5.33 -25.40
C ALA A 334 10.39 -6.69 -25.74
N ARG A 335 9.86 -7.42 -26.74
CA ARG A 335 10.41 -8.72 -27.14
C ARG A 335 11.85 -8.57 -27.62
N GLY A 336 12.70 -9.54 -27.31
CA GLY A 336 14.13 -9.51 -27.55
C GLY A 336 14.95 -8.83 -26.45
N THR A 337 14.31 -8.11 -25.51
CA THR A 337 15.02 -7.46 -24.40
C THR A 337 15.45 -8.48 -23.34
N THR A 338 16.65 -8.25 -22.79
CA THR A 338 17.13 -8.95 -21.58
C THR A 338 17.18 -7.98 -20.41
N VAL A 339 16.46 -8.28 -19.35
CA VAL A 339 16.42 -7.45 -18.13
C VAL A 339 17.30 -8.06 -17.04
N ILE A 340 18.21 -7.25 -16.50
CA ILE A 340 19.09 -7.61 -15.39
C ILE A 340 18.49 -6.98 -14.12
N ALA A 341 17.99 -7.82 -13.19
CA ALA A 341 17.32 -7.36 -11.99
C ALA A 341 18.23 -7.44 -10.76
N GLY A 342 18.37 -6.32 -10.02
CA GLY A 342 19.12 -6.27 -8.78
C GLY A 342 20.63 -6.54 -8.91
N PRO A 343 21.29 -7.11 -7.89
CA PRO A 343 22.74 -7.34 -7.86
C PRO A 343 23.15 -8.59 -8.67
N THR A 344 22.69 -8.64 -9.91
CA THR A 344 22.90 -9.78 -10.80
C THR A 344 24.13 -9.55 -11.69
N PRO A 345 25.01 -10.56 -11.87
CA PRO A 345 26.14 -10.49 -12.76
C PRO A 345 25.75 -10.08 -14.19
N PHE A 346 26.62 -9.31 -14.83
CA PHE A 346 26.42 -8.86 -16.20
C PHE A 346 26.49 -10.07 -17.18
N PRO A 347 25.49 -10.27 -18.05
CA PRO A 347 25.49 -11.39 -18.97
C PRO A 347 26.52 -11.20 -20.08
N GLU A 348 27.27 -12.27 -20.41
CA GLU A 348 28.20 -12.27 -21.53
C GLU A 348 27.47 -12.51 -22.86
N GLY A 349 27.98 -11.90 -23.92
CA GLY A 349 27.51 -12.17 -25.29
C GLY A 349 26.16 -11.57 -25.68
N ILE A 350 25.57 -10.73 -24.84
CA ILE A 350 24.33 -9.99 -25.15
C ILE A 350 24.69 -8.55 -25.51
N PRO A 351 24.27 -8.01 -26.66
CA PRO A 351 24.47 -6.62 -27.01
C PRO A 351 23.88 -5.67 -26.00
N GLN A 352 24.58 -4.54 -25.70
CA GLN A 352 24.15 -3.61 -24.64
C GLN A 352 22.82 -2.91 -24.96
N GLU A 353 22.51 -2.72 -26.23
CA GLU A 353 21.23 -2.18 -26.71
C GLU A 353 20.04 -3.08 -26.41
N MET A 354 20.27 -4.38 -26.17
CA MET A 354 19.23 -5.33 -25.77
C MET A 354 19.08 -5.44 -24.24
N LEU A 355 19.92 -4.74 -23.48
CA LEU A 355 19.96 -4.84 -22.03
C LEU A 355 19.22 -3.70 -21.34
N VAL A 356 18.41 -4.04 -20.34
CA VAL A 356 17.83 -3.12 -19.37
C VAL A 356 18.25 -3.55 -17.98
N SER A 357 18.73 -2.63 -17.16
CA SER A 357 19.06 -2.92 -15.76
C SER A 357 18.10 -2.23 -14.82
N VAL A 358 17.63 -2.95 -13.79
CA VAL A 358 16.67 -2.43 -12.80
C VAL A 358 17.15 -2.65 -11.37
N GLY A 359 17.08 -1.58 -10.55
CA GLY A 359 17.39 -1.63 -9.12
C GLY A 359 18.62 -0.84 -8.69
N SER A 360 18.50 -0.12 -7.56
CA SER A 360 19.62 0.67 -6.99
C SER A 360 20.79 -0.20 -6.54
N CYS A 361 20.55 -1.49 -6.27
CA CYS A 361 21.58 -2.46 -5.90
C CYS A 361 22.26 -3.16 -7.09
N SER A 362 21.89 -2.84 -8.34
CA SER A 362 22.55 -3.36 -9.54
C SER A 362 24.07 -3.14 -9.49
N LEU A 363 24.83 -4.03 -10.10
CA LEU A 363 26.30 -3.94 -10.16
C LEU A 363 26.76 -2.70 -10.96
N PRO A 364 28.00 -2.21 -10.73
CA PRO A 364 28.50 -0.99 -11.37
C PRO A 364 28.41 -1.02 -12.91
N GLU A 365 28.66 -2.16 -13.54
CA GLU A 365 28.59 -2.35 -14.99
C GLU A 365 27.16 -2.17 -15.49
N ALA A 366 26.21 -2.78 -14.80
CA ALA A 366 24.79 -2.71 -15.14
C ALA A 366 24.20 -1.31 -14.94
N LYS A 367 24.74 -0.52 -14.00
CA LYS A 367 24.38 0.90 -13.79
C LYS A 367 24.89 1.84 -14.89
N ARG A 368 25.83 1.39 -15.73
CA ARG A 368 26.36 2.18 -16.85
C ARG A 368 25.57 1.98 -18.15
N LEU A 369 24.61 1.06 -18.15
CA LEU A 369 23.74 0.88 -19.32
C LEU A 369 22.90 2.13 -19.59
N LEU A 370 22.65 2.42 -20.85
CA LEU A 370 21.77 3.52 -21.27
C LEU A 370 20.37 3.36 -20.69
N ARG A 371 19.87 2.12 -20.65
CA ARG A 371 18.56 1.76 -20.08
C ARG A 371 18.70 1.22 -18.65
N TYR A 372 19.24 2.05 -17.74
CA TYR A 372 19.29 1.76 -16.30
C TYR A 372 18.17 2.44 -15.54
N VAL A 373 17.39 1.68 -14.81
CA VAL A 373 16.27 2.17 -13.99
C VAL A 373 16.64 2.11 -12.49
N ARG A 374 16.84 3.27 -11.91
CA ARG A 374 17.15 3.41 -10.48
C ARG A 374 15.88 3.28 -9.65
N GLY A 375 15.96 2.55 -8.52
CA GLY A 375 14.90 2.45 -7.51
C GLY A 375 15.13 1.27 -6.57
N CYS A 376 14.47 1.29 -5.41
CA CYS A 376 14.51 0.20 -4.43
C CYS A 376 13.10 -0.07 -3.83
N PRO A 377 12.25 -0.81 -4.55
CA PRO A 377 12.34 -1.18 -5.98
C PRO A 377 12.06 0.02 -6.92
N PRO A 378 12.42 -0.08 -8.22
CA PRO A 378 12.06 0.91 -9.23
C PRO A 378 10.55 1.00 -9.45
N ASN A 379 10.08 2.14 -9.94
CA ASN A 379 8.67 2.32 -10.27
C ASN A 379 8.34 1.69 -11.65
N ASN A 380 7.16 1.05 -11.78
CA ASN A 380 6.72 0.40 -13.02
C ASN A 380 6.77 1.32 -14.24
N VAL A 381 6.33 2.58 -14.10
CA VAL A 381 6.35 3.54 -15.21
C VAL A 381 7.77 3.77 -15.73
N ASP A 382 8.76 3.83 -14.84
CA ASP A 382 10.16 4.02 -15.23
C ASP A 382 10.74 2.73 -15.87
N ILE A 383 10.32 1.53 -15.41
CA ILE A 383 10.67 0.25 -16.02
C ILE A 383 10.06 0.15 -17.44
N ILE A 384 8.77 0.45 -17.59
CA ILE A 384 8.07 0.41 -18.88
C ILE A 384 8.73 1.36 -19.88
N ARG A 385 9.08 2.58 -19.47
CA ARG A 385 9.80 3.52 -20.33
C ARG A 385 11.12 2.94 -20.84
N ALA A 386 11.90 2.33 -19.94
CA ALA A 386 13.17 1.73 -20.33
C ALA A 386 13.00 0.51 -21.25
N LEU A 387 11.91 -0.25 -21.11
CA LEU A 387 11.59 -1.36 -22.00
C LEU A 387 11.11 -0.89 -23.38
N LEU A 388 10.46 0.27 -23.47
CA LEU A 388 9.91 0.85 -24.71
C LEU A 388 10.85 1.85 -25.39
N ALA A 389 11.95 2.26 -24.73
CA ALA A 389 12.90 3.21 -25.30
C ALA A 389 13.58 2.60 -26.53
N ASP A 390 13.44 3.26 -27.66
CA ASP A 390 14.23 2.97 -28.85
C ASP A 390 15.68 3.45 -28.64
N ASP A 391 16.64 2.80 -29.33
CA ASP A 391 18.08 3.10 -29.22
C ASP A 391 18.36 4.56 -29.56
N GLY A 392 18.42 5.44 -28.53
CA GLY A 392 18.74 6.86 -28.71
C GLY A 392 18.02 7.83 -27.75
N GLU A 393 16.99 7.44 -27.04
CA GLU A 393 16.35 8.27 -26.04
C GLU A 393 16.92 7.95 -24.64
N ALA A 394 17.78 8.84 -24.11
CA ALA A 394 18.25 8.80 -22.73
C ALA A 394 17.06 9.05 -21.78
N THR A 395 16.78 8.13 -20.86
CA THR A 395 15.76 8.25 -19.79
C THR A 395 16.24 9.09 -18.61
#